data_196c27a36ed93b0b148a001c76a2ddd8
#
_entry.id   196c27a36ed93b0b148a001c76a2ddd8
#
_cell.length_a   1.000
_cell.length_b   1.000
_cell.length_c   1.000
_cell.angle_alpha   90.00
_cell.angle_beta   90.00
_cell.angle_gamma   90.00
#
_symmetry.space_group_name_H-M   'P 1'
#
loop_
_entity.id
_entity.type
_entity.pdbx_description
1 polymer ?
#
loop_
_entity_poly.entity_id
_entity_poly.type
_entity_poly.pdbx_seq_one_letter_code
_entity_poly.pdbx_strand_id
1 'polypeptide(L)'
;MFRICRSLAWAAAALAVLAGCNTVAQAQTNYPDRPVKIIVPIGPGGSYDLIGRQLADALSKRTGQSFFVENKPGAGTVVGTQAAAQSEPDGYTLLVGGLSNMAFNSALYSKLAYDPLKDFVPIALVYRFGYVMVGRKDLPQAKLADIVAAAKASPGAISVATAGVGTGQHLVAAAFMKVGGIKLQEVPYKGSPPAFTDLLAGRIDLFFDSVAAGLPYVQSGQARGIAVLSSKRSLLAPDVPTMAEAGLPGLAVDSWLGIFAPAKTPPEVVARLRGDIRAVLPDLKERFEKGGGEVFDLPNDKLEAFVASEYENWTALIREVGIKLD
;
A
#
# COMPACT_ATOMS: atom_id res chain seq x y z
N MET A 1 64.79 32.96 34.54
CA MET A 1 63.40 33.45 34.39
C MET A 1 62.81 33.29 33.00
N PHE A 2 63.55 33.06 31.93
CA PHE A 2 63.06 32.96 30.53
C PHE A 2 62.59 31.57 30.10
N ARG A 3 62.77 30.50 30.84
CA ARG A 3 62.38 29.12 30.45
C ARG A 3 60.95 28.74 30.89
N ILE A 4 60.41 29.40 31.92
CA ILE A 4 59.08 29.06 32.46
C ILE A 4 57.95 29.67 31.62
N CYS A 5 58.17 30.85 31.00
CA CYS A 5 57.17 31.50 30.17
C CYS A 5 56.88 30.77 28.82
N ARG A 6 57.84 30.00 28.28
CA ARG A 6 57.64 29.27 27.01
C ARG A 6 56.78 28.02 27.17
N SER A 7 56.85 27.35 28.31
CA SER A 7 56.06 26.17 28.61
C SER A 7 54.58 26.45 28.87
N LEU A 8 54.27 27.62 29.46
CA LEU A 8 52.90 28.06 29.68
C LEU A 8 52.20 28.49 28.38
N ALA A 9 52.92 29.05 27.41
CA ALA A 9 52.37 29.42 26.13
C ALA A 9 51.97 28.18 25.25
N TRP A 10 52.75 27.11 25.32
CA TRP A 10 52.45 25.87 24.62
C TRP A 10 51.28 25.09 25.26
N ALA A 11 51.12 25.15 26.57
CA ALA A 11 50.00 24.51 27.27
C ALA A 11 48.68 25.24 26.99
N ALA A 12 48.69 26.57 26.89
CA ALA A 12 47.50 27.35 26.53
C ALA A 12 47.06 27.16 25.07
N ALA A 13 48.02 27.00 24.13
CA ALA A 13 47.74 26.68 22.73
C ALA A 13 47.16 25.28 22.56
N ALA A 14 47.62 24.28 23.31
CA ALA A 14 47.10 22.92 23.29
C ALA A 14 45.67 22.84 23.87
N LEU A 15 45.34 23.61 24.91
CA LEU A 15 43.94 23.67 25.42
C LEU A 15 42.98 24.35 24.46
N ALA A 16 43.43 25.34 23.71
CA ALA A 16 42.58 26.04 22.73
C ALA A 16 42.23 25.16 21.52
N VAL A 17 43.09 24.24 21.10
CA VAL A 17 42.85 23.27 20.04
C VAL A 17 41.90 22.16 20.49
N LEU A 18 41.92 21.76 21.77
CA LEU A 18 41.00 20.77 22.31
C LEU A 18 39.55 21.30 22.53
N ALA A 19 39.40 22.62 22.76
CA ALA A 19 38.09 23.24 22.89
C ALA A 19 37.37 23.51 21.57
N GLY A 20 38.10 23.48 20.42
CA GLY A 20 37.54 23.70 19.07
C GLY A 20 36.89 22.49 18.41
N CYS A 21 37.02 21.26 18.96
CA CYS A 21 36.60 20.02 18.29
C CYS A 21 35.27 19.42 18.76
N ASN A 22 34.50 20.09 19.60
CA ASN A 22 33.25 19.51 20.14
C ASN A 22 31.96 20.26 19.76
N THR A 23 31.95 21.04 18.71
CA THR A 23 30.68 21.40 18.05
C THR A 23 30.50 20.56 16.81
N VAL A 24 30.27 19.25 16.99
CA VAL A 24 29.37 18.56 16.08
C VAL A 24 28.01 19.21 16.34
N ALA A 25 27.75 20.28 15.62
CA ALA A 25 26.40 20.81 15.50
C ALA A 25 25.54 19.60 15.07
N GLN A 26 24.79 19.03 16.00
CA GLN A 26 23.57 18.33 15.66
C GLN A 26 22.74 19.40 14.92
N ALA A 27 22.89 19.43 13.61
CA ALA A 27 21.92 20.06 12.76
C ALA A 27 20.62 19.30 13.09
N GLN A 28 19.85 19.78 14.05
CA GLN A 28 18.44 19.45 14.15
C GLN A 28 17.89 19.90 12.81
N THR A 29 17.78 18.95 11.90
CA THR A 29 17.11 19.19 10.63
C THR A 29 15.71 19.65 11.00
N ASN A 30 15.34 20.91 10.68
CA ASN A 30 13.98 21.44 10.85
C ASN A 30 12.99 20.73 9.91
N TYR A 31 13.25 19.45 9.65
CA TYR A 31 12.42 18.64 8.79
C TYR A 31 11.12 18.23 9.51
N PRO A 32 9.96 18.38 8.85
CA PRO A 32 9.74 19.11 7.61
C PRO A 32 9.61 20.63 7.86
N ASP A 33 10.19 21.47 6.99
CA ASP A 33 10.09 22.94 7.01
C ASP A 33 9.24 23.50 5.84
N ARG A 34 8.78 22.63 4.95
CA ARG A 34 7.93 22.92 3.80
C ARG A 34 6.96 21.77 3.54
N PRO A 35 5.95 21.94 2.64
CA PRO A 35 4.98 20.89 2.36
C PRO A 35 5.61 19.60 1.85
N VAL A 36 5.12 18.46 2.37
CA VAL A 36 5.52 17.11 2.01
C VAL A 36 4.44 16.48 1.12
N LYS A 37 4.84 15.98 -0.04
CA LYS A 37 3.98 15.31 -0.99
C LYS A 37 3.97 13.80 -0.76
N ILE A 38 2.78 13.19 -0.75
CA ILE A 38 2.59 11.74 -0.73
C ILE A 38 2.02 11.32 -2.09
N ILE A 39 2.81 10.66 -2.91
CA ILE A 39 2.33 10.09 -4.18
C ILE A 39 1.51 8.85 -3.89
N VAL A 40 0.27 8.84 -4.42
CA VAL A 40 -0.63 7.69 -4.44
C VAL A 40 -0.70 7.18 -5.88
N PRO A 41 -0.21 5.95 -6.17
CA PRO A 41 -0.02 5.47 -7.54
C PRO A 41 -1.30 4.93 -8.19
N ILE A 42 -2.46 5.21 -7.62
CA ILE A 42 -3.78 4.86 -8.16
C ILE A 42 -4.73 6.06 -8.15
N GLY A 43 -5.89 5.92 -8.81
CA GLY A 43 -6.94 6.93 -8.79
C GLY A 43 -7.52 7.15 -7.39
N PRO A 44 -8.19 8.31 -7.16
CA PRO A 44 -8.82 8.63 -5.89
C PRO A 44 -9.87 7.61 -5.45
N GLY A 45 -10.05 7.42 -4.12
CA GLY A 45 -11.14 6.64 -3.51
C GLY A 45 -10.84 5.15 -3.30
N GLY A 46 -9.69 4.62 -3.74
CA GLY A 46 -9.23 3.28 -3.36
C GLY A 46 -8.47 3.28 -2.04
N SER A 47 -8.11 2.08 -1.54
CA SER A 47 -7.42 1.93 -0.25
C SER A 47 -6.14 2.75 -0.12
N TYR A 48 -5.31 2.80 -1.16
CA TYR A 48 -4.09 3.63 -1.20
C TYR A 48 -4.38 5.11 -0.99
N ASP A 49 -5.44 5.63 -1.62
CA ASP A 49 -5.83 7.04 -1.53
C ASP A 49 -6.43 7.36 -0.15
N LEU A 50 -7.32 6.51 0.34
CA LEU A 50 -7.94 6.68 1.66
C LEU A 50 -6.90 6.70 2.78
N ILE A 51 -5.96 5.75 2.77
CA ILE A 51 -4.91 5.66 3.78
C ILE A 51 -3.90 6.80 3.62
N GLY A 52 -3.51 7.12 2.39
CA GLY A 52 -2.61 8.25 2.10
C GLY A 52 -3.16 9.58 2.64
N ARG A 53 -4.48 9.86 2.44
CA ARG A 53 -5.12 11.09 2.95
C ARG A 53 -5.26 11.11 4.47
N GLN A 54 -5.60 9.97 5.08
CA GLN A 54 -5.71 9.89 6.55
C GLN A 54 -4.36 10.11 7.23
N LEU A 55 -3.30 9.55 6.67
CA LEU A 55 -1.93 9.80 7.14
C LEU A 55 -1.50 11.26 6.91
N ALA A 56 -1.78 11.82 5.72
CA ALA A 56 -1.45 13.21 5.41
C ALA A 56 -2.11 14.18 6.40
N ASP A 57 -3.40 13.99 6.72
CA ASP A 57 -4.12 14.78 7.72
C ASP A 57 -3.48 14.66 9.12
N ALA A 58 -3.21 13.44 9.56
CA ALA A 58 -2.62 13.18 10.87
C ALA A 58 -1.19 13.76 11.01
N LEU A 59 -0.37 13.57 9.97
CA LEU A 59 1.01 14.11 9.95
C LEU A 59 1.02 15.65 9.88
N SER A 60 0.09 16.24 9.11
CA SER A 60 -0.01 17.71 9.07
C SER A 60 -0.34 18.31 10.43
N LYS A 61 -1.29 17.69 11.16
CA LYS A 61 -1.64 18.11 12.53
C LYS A 61 -0.48 17.94 13.50
N ARG A 62 0.28 16.87 13.38
CA ARG A 62 1.39 16.56 14.26
C ARG A 62 2.60 17.47 14.05
N THR A 63 2.96 17.71 12.79
CA THR A 63 4.21 18.41 12.44
C THR A 63 4.04 19.92 12.26
N GLY A 64 2.80 20.39 12.07
CA GLY A 64 2.50 21.79 11.72
C GLY A 64 2.82 22.12 10.26
N GLN A 65 3.33 21.17 9.48
CA GLN A 65 3.60 21.33 8.04
C GLN A 65 2.56 20.57 7.21
N SER A 66 2.26 21.08 6.03
CA SER A 66 1.29 20.45 5.13
C SER A 66 1.83 19.14 4.57
N PHE A 67 1.12 18.04 4.79
CA PHE A 67 1.26 16.81 4.02
C PHE A 67 0.06 16.71 3.08
N PHE A 68 0.28 16.41 1.81
CA PHE A 68 -0.80 16.34 0.83
C PHE A 68 -0.63 15.17 -0.15
N VAL A 69 -1.75 14.64 -0.64
CA VAL A 69 -1.77 13.52 -1.59
C VAL A 69 -1.78 14.04 -3.02
N GLU A 70 -0.92 13.45 -3.85
CA GLU A 70 -0.95 13.57 -5.31
C GLU A 70 -1.24 12.21 -5.94
N ASN A 71 -2.42 12.03 -6.56
CA ASN A 71 -2.75 10.80 -7.27
C ASN A 71 -2.07 10.78 -8.63
N LYS A 72 -1.26 9.74 -8.91
CA LYS A 72 -0.60 9.49 -10.19
C LYS A 72 -0.91 8.08 -10.69
N PRO A 73 -2.13 7.83 -11.20
CA PRO A 73 -2.50 6.52 -11.71
C PRO A 73 -1.83 6.22 -13.06
N GLY A 74 -1.70 4.94 -13.39
CA GLY A 74 -1.26 4.46 -14.69
C GLY A 74 -0.44 3.18 -14.62
N ALA A 75 -0.63 2.31 -15.62
CA ALA A 75 0.07 1.04 -15.78
C ALA A 75 0.18 0.23 -14.49
N GLY A 76 -0.96 -0.04 -13.83
CA GLY A 76 -0.99 -0.85 -12.61
C GLY A 76 -0.08 -0.32 -11.48
N THR A 77 -0.10 0.98 -11.23
CA THR A 77 0.74 1.67 -10.23
C THR A 77 2.15 2.07 -10.70
N VAL A 78 2.61 1.62 -11.86
CA VAL A 78 3.99 1.86 -12.34
C VAL A 78 4.29 3.34 -12.48
N VAL A 79 3.39 4.14 -13.09
CA VAL A 79 3.61 5.57 -13.36
C VAL A 79 3.89 6.37 -12.08
N GLY A 80 3.04 6.23 -11.07
CA GLY A 80 3.21 6.93 -9.80
C GLY A 80 4.43 6.47 -9.02
N THR A 81 4.71 5.16 -9.03
CA THR A 81 5.87 4.60 -8.34
C THR A 81 7.18 5.03 -8.97
N GLN A 82 7.27 5.02 -10.31
CA GLN A 82 8.42 5.54 -11.03
C GLN A 82 8.65 7.02 -10.73
N ALA A 83 7.59 7.83 -10.71
CA ALA A 83 7.70 9.25 -10.38
C ALA A 83 8.25 9.48 -8.96
N ALA A 84 7.88 8.64 -8.00
CA ALA A 84 8.44 8.68 -6.65
C ALA A 84 9.91 8.25 -6.61
N ALA A 85 10.27 7.17 -7.33
CA ALA A 85 11.65 6.68 -7.41
C ALA A 85 12.62 7.72 -8.00
N GLN A 86 12.13 8.54 -8.94
CA GLN A 86 12.90 9.58 -9.63
C GLN A 86 12.88 10.95 -8.92
N SER A 87 12.18 11.08 -7.79
CA SER A 87 12.14 12.33 -7.05
C SER A 87 13.40 12.54 -6.22
N GLU A 88 13.65 13.81 -5.83
CA GLU A 88 14.77 14.15 -4.96
C GLU A 88 14.68 13.36 -3.65
N PRO A 89 15.80 12.76 -3.18
CA PRO A 89 15.81 11.94 -1.97
C PRO A 89 15.97 12.78 -0.71
N ASP A 90 15.13 13.80 -0.54
CA ASP A 90 15.19 14.78 0.55
C ASP A 90 14.06 14.59 1.59
N GLY A 91 13.20 13.59 1.39
CA GLY A 91 12.06 13.28 2.25
C GLY A 91 10.79 14.09 1.95
N TYR A 92 10.80 15.04 1.00
CA TYR A 92 9.62 15.85 0.66
C TYR A 92 8.73 15.20 -0.42
N THR A 93 9.13 14.07 -0.97
CA THR A 93 8.28 13.22 -1.79
C THR A 93 8.30 11.80 -1.21
N LEU A 94 7.12 11.35 -0.77
CA LEU A 94 6.88 10.01 -0.24
C LEU A 94 5.97 9.24 -1.19
N LEU A 95 5.91 7.92 -1.03
CA LEU A 95 5.08 7.02 -1.82
C LEU A 95 4.21 6.17 -0.90
N VAL A 96 2.93 6.01 -1.23
CA VAL A 96 2.15 4.90 -0.69
C VAL A 96 2.54 3.64 -1.45
N GLY A 97 3.16 2.71 -0.75
CA GLY A 97 3.56 1.39 -1.26
C GLY A 97 2.69 0.29 -0.71
N GLY A 98 2.57 -0.80 -1.46
CA GLY A 98 1.86 -2.00 -1.08
C GLY A 98 2.17 -3.14 -2.04
N LEU A 99 1.45 -4.25 -1.97
CA LEU A 99 1.74 -5.44 -2.78
C LEU A 99 1.85 -5.14 -4.28
N SER A 100 0.97 -4.26 -4.83
CA SER A 100 0.95 -3.99 -6.27
C SER A 100 2.29 -3.45 -6.77
N ASN A 101 2.81 -2.40 -6.14
CA ASN A 101 4.01 -1.71 -6.63
C ASN A 101 5.30 -2.18 -5.96
N MET A 102 5.25 -2.80 -4.79
CA MET A 102 6.44 -3.29 -4.09
C MET A 102 6.74 -4.78 -4.36
N ALA A 103 5.78 -5.55 -4.89
CA ALA A 103 5.98 -6.97 -5.17
C ALA A 103 5.49 -7.37 -6.57
N PHE A 104 4.21 -7.17 -6.89
CA PHE A 104 3.55 -7.75 -8.06
C PHE A 104 4.14 -7.27 -9.39
N ASN A 105 4.36 -5.97 -9.54
CA ASN A 105 4.82 -5.40 -10.81
C ASN A 105 6.15 -5.99 -11.30
N SER A 106 7.02 -6.40 -10.38
CA SER A 106 8.30 -7.04 -10.71
C SER A 106 8.16 -8.41 -11.38
N ALA A 107 7.04 -9.09 -11.18
CA ALA A 107 6.74 -10.35 -11.84
C ALA A 107 5.84 -10.19 -13.08
N LEU A 108 5.04 -9.12 -13.11
CA LEU A 108 4.05 -8.87 -14.15
C LEU A 108 4.64 -8.21 -15.39
N TYR A 109 5.66 -7.35 -15.23
CA TYR A 109 6.29 -6.60 -16.32
C TYR A 109 7.70 -7.10 -16.59
N SER A 110 8.03 -7.37 -17.85
CA SER A 110 9.39 -7.77 -18.27
C SER A 110 10.39 -6.61 -18.13
N LYS A 111 9.91 -5.36 -18.26
CA LYS A 111 10.70 -4.12 -18.12
C LYS A 111 10.02 -3.17 -17.16
N LEU A 112 10.38 -3.29 -15.88
CA LEU A 112 9.90 -2.36 -14.86
C LEU A 112 10.84 -1.15 -14.77
N ALA A 113 10.26 0.06 -14.71
CA ALA A 113 11.02 1.31 -14.71
C ALA A 113 11.59 1.69 -13.32
N TYR A 114 11.45 0.83 -12.33
CA TYR A 114 11.99 0.98 -10.98
C TYR A 114 12.29 -0.39 -10.35
N ASP A 115 13.16 -0.41 -9.36
CA ASP A 115 13.45 -1.60 -8.53
C ASP A 115 12.87 -1.35 -7.11
N PRO A 116 11.82 -2.07 -6.70
CA PRO A 116 11.15 -1.79 -5.43
C PRO A 116 12.06 -1.98 -4.19
N LEU A 117 13.08 -2.83 -4.29
CA LEU A 117 14.00 -3.10 -3.18
C LEU A 117 15.23 -2.19 -3.16
N LYS A 118 15.60 -1.59 -4.31
CA LYS A 118 16.80 -0.74 -4.41
C LYS A 118 16.50 0.75 -4.47
N ASP A 119 15.34 1.14 -5.06
CA ASP A 119 15.01 2.54 -5.28
C ASP A 119 14.24 3.16 -4.11
N PHE A 120 13.84 2.35 -3.11
CA PHE A 120 13.06 2.80 -1.98
C PHE A 120 13.60 2.31 -0.64
N VAL A 121 13.41 3.14 0.39
CA VAL A 121 13.54 2.76 1.79
C VAL A 121 12.14 2.74 2.43
N PRO A 122 11.73 1.64 3.10
CA PRO A 122 10.46 1.61 3.83
C PRO A 122 10.55 2.50 5.08
N ILE A 123 9.61 3.40 5.21
CA ILE A 123 9.51 4.27 6.39
C ILE A 123 8.66 3.61 7.46
N ALA A 124 7.46 3.14 7.10
CA ALA A 124 6.57 2.41 8.00
C ALA A 124 5.59 1.57 7.20
N LEU A 125 5.22 0.41 7.71
CA LEU A 125 3.97 -0.24 7.35
C LEU A 125 2.88 0.36 8.24
N VAL A 126 1.70 0.58 7.70
CA VAL A 126 0.69 1.37 8.42
C VAL A 126 -0.66 0.70 8.46
N TYR A 127 -0.99 -0.10 7.44
CA TYR A 127 -2.32 -0.66 7.28
C TYR A 127 -2.27 -2.07 6.69
N ARG A 128 -3.02 -3.01 7.28
CA ARG A 128 -3.28 -4.34 6.73
C ARG A 128 -4.77 -4.48 6.48
N PHE A 129 -5.13 -5.11 5.37
CA PHE A 129 -6.52 -5.28 4.98
C PHE A 129 -6.72 -6.50 4.09
N GLY A 130 -7.93 -7.05 4.12
CA GLY A 130 -8.36 -8.09 3.20
C GLY A 130 -9.10 -7.52 1.99
N TYR A 131 -9.36 -8.40 1.03
CA TYR A 131 -10.24 -8.11 -0.10
C TYR A 131 -11.64 -8.71 0.15
N VAL A 132 -12.64 -8.11 -0.49
CA VAL A 132 -14.01 -8.64 -0.55
C VAL A 132 -14.43 -8.78 -2.01
N MET A 133 -15.05 -9.90 -2.33
CA MET A 133 -15.75 -10.11 -3.59
C MET A 133 -17.16 -9.54 -3.47
N VAL A 134 -17.44 -8.52 -4.26
CA VAL A 134 -18.74 -7.85 -4.30
C VAL A 134 -19.44 -8.18 -5.62
N GLY A 135 -20.70 -8.55 -5.54
CA GLY A 135 -21.58 -8.75 -6.70
C GLY A 135 -22.62 -7.65 -6.83
N ARG A 136 -23.08 -7.35 -8.05
CA ARG A 136 -24.24 -6.48 -8.23
C ARG A 136 -25.46 -7.05 -7.49
N LYS A 137 -26.35 -6.16 -7.03
CA LYS A 137 -27.46 -6.54 -6.13
C LYS A 137 -28.37 -7.63 -6.72
N ASP A 138 -28.65 -7.54 -8.00
CA ASP A 138 -29.56 -8.41 -8.77
C ASP A 138 -28.82 -9.55 -9.50
N LEU A 139 -27.58 -9.84 -9.12
CA LEU A 139 -26.82 -10.97 -9.68
C LEU A 139 -27.62 -12.27 -9.45
N PRO A 140 -27.93 -13.06 -10.51
CA PRO A 140 -28.69 -14.31 -10.36
C PRO A 140 -28.01 -15.33 -9.44
N GLN A 141 -26.68 -15.39 -9.48
CA GLN A 141 -25.87 -16.25 -8.64
C GLN A 141 -25.73 -15.65 -7.25
N ALA A 142 -26.40 -16.26 -6.27
CA ALA A 142 -26.43 -15.73 -4.91
C ALA A 142 -25.18 -16.10 -4.09
N LYS A 143 -24.54 -17.21 -4.41
CA LYS A 143 -23.41 -17.79 -3.66
C LYS A 143 -22.20 -17.98 -4.56
N LEU A 144 -21.02 -18.04 -3.95
CA LEU A 144 -19.76 -18.28 -4.65
C LEU A 144 -19.81 -19.56 -5.51
N ALA A 145 -20.37 -20.65 -4.98
CA ALA A 145 -20.49 -21.91 -5.70
C ALA A 145 -21.33 -21.77 -6.99
N ASP A 146 -22.40 -20.97 -6.97
CA ASP A 146 -23.26 -20.72 -8.12
C ASP A 146 -22.52 -19.90 -9.19
N ILE A 147 -21.70 -18.92 -8.75
CA ILE A 147 -20.85 -18.11 -9.65
C ILE A 147 -19.82 -19.01 -10.34
N VAL A 148 -19.13 -19.87 -9.59
CA VAL A 148 -18.16 -20.81 -10.15
C VAL A 148 -18.83 -21.78 -11.12
N ALA A 149 -19.99 -22.33 -10.78
CA ALA A 149 -20.74 -23.26 -11.66
C ALA A 149 -21.18 -22.55 -12.96
N ALA A 150 -21.73 -21.35 -12.87
CA ALA A 150 -22.16 -20.57 -14.04
C ALA A 150 -21.00 -20.18 -14.94
N ALA A 151 -19.85 -19.77 -14.35
CA ALA A 151 -18.66 -19.44 -15.12
C ALA A 151 -18.01 -20.66 -15.79
N LYS A 152 -18.15 -21.86 -15.21
CA LYS A 152 -17.74 -23.12 -15.87
C LYS A 152 -18.66 -23.48 -17.02
N ALA A 153 -19.97 -23.32 -16.85
CA ALA A 153 -20.96 -23.59 -17.88
C ALA A 153 -20.86 -22.66 -19.10
N SER A 154 -20.52 -21.39 -18.84
CA SER A 154 -20.42 -20.33 -19.86
C SER A 154 -19.19 -19.46 -19.63
N PRO A 155 -18.00 -19.89 -20.06
CA PRO A 155 -16.77 -19.14 -19.85
C PRO A 155 -16.82 -17.73 -20.45
N GLY A 156 -16.51 -16.71 -19.62
CA GLY A 156 -16.53 -15.32 -20.03
C GLY A 156 -17.91 -14.63 -20.03
N ALA A 157 -18.99 -15.33 -19.64
CA ALA A 157 -20.33 -14.75 -19.55
C ALA A 157 -20.53 -13.86 -18.31
N ILE A 158 -19.75 -14.06 -17.26
CA ILE A 158 -19.75 -13.25 -16.05
C ILE A 158 -18.59 -12.25 -16.14
N SER A 159 -18.89 -10.98 -15.93
CA SER A 159 -17.91 -9.90 -15.95
C SER A 159 -17.35 -9.62 -14.56
N VAL A 160 -16.07 -9.27 -14.50
CA VAL A 160 -15.39 -8.85 -13.27
C VAL A 160 -14.63 -7.55 -13.50
N ALA A 161 -14.92 -6.53 -12.68
CA ALA A 161 -14.15 -5.29 -12.68
C ALA A 161 -12.79 -5.49 -12.02
N THR A 162 -11.81 -4.71 -12.48
CA THR A 162 -10.54 -4.49 -11.79
C THR A 162 -10.28 -3.00 -11.63
N ALA A 163 -9.53 -2.60 -10.60
CA ALA A 163 -9.18 -1.18 -10.40
C ALA A 163 -8.07 -0.70 -11.36
N GLY A 164 -7.76 -1.49 -12.34
CA GLY A 164 -6.73 -1.30 -13.36
C GLY A 164 -5.83 -2.51 -13.49
N VAL A 165 -5.27 -2.68 -14.67
CA VAL A 165 -4.35 -3.79 -14.97
C VAL A 165 -3.12 -3.69 -14.05
N GLY A 166 -2.70 -4.80 -13.43
CA GLY A 166 -1.56 -4.86 -12.49
C GLY A 166 -1.85 -4.43 -11.05
N THR A 167 -3.08 -4.00 -10.74
CA THR A 167 -3.48 -3.71 -9.36
C THR A 167 -3.71 -4.99 -8.56
N GLY A 168 -3.74 -4.89 -7.22
CA GLY A 168 -4.10 -6.00 -6.34
C GLY A 168 -5.46 -6.61 -6.69
N GLN A 169 -6.44 -5.79 -7.05
CA GLN A 169 -7.76 -6.21 -7.48
C GLN A 169 -7.72 -7.08 -8.74
N HIS A 170 -6.87 -6.73 -9.71
CA HIS A 170 -6.67 -7.54 -10.91
C HIS A 170 -6.05 -8.90 -10.57
N LEU A 171 -5.00 -8.92 -9.74
CA LEU A 171 -4.34 -10.17 -9.36
C LEU A 171 -5.23 -11.09 -8.54
N VAL A 172 -6.03 -10.52 -7.65
CA VAL A 172 -7.03 -11.28 -6.89
C VAL A 172 -8.09 -11.90 -7.81
N ALA A 173 -8.56 -11.14 -8.82
CA ALA A 173 -9.50 -11.67 -9.82
C ALA A 173 -8.86 -12.80 -10.64
N ALA A 174 -7.61 -12.63 -11.07
CA ALA A 174 -6.87 -13.65 -11.81
C ALA A 174 -6.59 -14.91 -10.97
N ALA A 175 -6.22 -14.75 -9.70
CA ALA A 175 -6.04 -15.85 -8.75
C ALA A 175 -7.37 -16.60 -8.52
N PHE A 176 -8.49 -15.87 -8.38
CA PHE A 176 -9.82 -16.47 -8.28
C PHE A 176 -10.16 -17.32 -9.51
N MET A 177 -9.94 -16.79 -10.72
CA MET A 177 -10.17 -17.52 -11.95
C MET A 177 -9.33 -18.80 -12.02
N LYS A 178 -8.06 -18.72 -11.62
CA LYS A 178 -7.16 -19.89 -11.64
C LYS A 178 -7.57 -20.94 -10.62
N VAL A 179 -7.76 -20.56 -9.35
CA VAL A 179 -8.13 -21.49 -8.27
C VAL A 179 -9.51 -22.11 -8.53
N GLY A 180 -10.45 -21.32 -9.07
CA GLY A 180 -11.78 -21.78 -9.46
C GLY A 180 -11.82 -22.64 -10.73
N GLY A 181 -10.75 -22.63 -11.53
CA GLY A 181 -10.73 -23.26 -12.86
C GLY A 181 -11.79 -22.68 -13.81
N ILE A 182 -11.94 -21.34 -13.79
CA ILE A 182 -12.99 -20.60 -14.51
C ILE A 182 -12.40 -19.47 -15.34
N LYS A 183 -13.22 -18.93 -16.26
CA LYS A 183 -12.90 -17.74 -17.05
C LYS A 183 -13.98 -16.70 -16.86
N LEU A 184 -13.62 -15.50 -16.43
CA LEU A 184 -14.47 -14.31 -16.36
C LEU A 184 -14.06 -13.33 -17.44
N GLN A 185 -14.94 -12.38 -17.76
CA GLN A 185 -14.63 -11.24 -18.63
C GLN A 185 -14.07 -10.10 -17.76
N GLU A 186 -12.78 -9.83 -17.84
CA GLU A 186 -12.15 -8.75 -17.11
C GLU A 186 -12.43 -7.40 -17.76
N VAL A 187 -12.83 -6.40 -16.93
CA VAL A 187 -13.07 -5.02 -17.35
C VAL A 187 -12.23 -4.09 -16.48
N PRO A 188 -11.14 -3.51 -17.03
CA PRO A 188 -10.26 -2.64 -16.26
C PRO A 188 -10.79 -1.22 -16.15
N TYR A 189 -10.73 -0.65 -14.93
CA TYR A 189 -11.10 0.72 -14.60
C TYR A 189 -9.88 1.52 -14.12
N LYS A 190 -10.04 2.85 -13.96
CA LYS A 190 -9.02 3.74 -13.38
C LYS A 190 -9.23 3.94 -11.87
N GLY A 191 -9.37 2.84 -11.11
CA GLY A 191 -9.63 2.85 -9.68
C GLY A 191 -11.01 2.32 -9.30
N SER A 192 -11.29 2.27 -8.01
CA SER A 192 -12.51 1.66 -7.44
C SER A 192 -13.80 2.41 -7.74
N PRO A 193 -13.88 3.76 -7.65
CA PRO A 193 -15.14 4.46 -7.80
C PRO A 193 -15.85 4.24 -9.15
N PRO A 194 -15.17 4.34 -10.31
CA PRO A 194 -15.85 4.08 -11.59
C PRO A 194 -16.28 2.61 -11.74
N ALA A 195 -15.53 1.65 -11.16
CA ALA A 195 -15.92 0.25 -11.14
C ALA A 195 -17.20 0.03 -10.32
N PHE A 196 -17.29 0.65 -9.14
CA PHE A 196 -18.54 0.59 -8.34
C PHE A 196 -19.69 1.27 -9.03
N THR A 197 -19.50 2.40 -9.72
CA THR A 197 -20.57 3.05 -10.49
C THR A 197 -21.21 2.08 -11.49
N ASP A 198 -20.40 1.33 -12.21
CA ASP A 198 -20.87 0.37 -13.21
C ASP A 198 -21.43 -0.93 -12.58
N LEU A 199 -20.86 -1.37 -11.46
CA LEU A 199 -21.39 -2.51 -10.68
C LEU A 199 -22.81 -2.20 -10.18
N LEU A 200 -23.00 -1.04 -9.57
CA LEU A 200 -24.29 -0.60 -9.03
C LEU A 200 -25.35 -0.35 -10.12
N ALA A 201 -24.90 0.04 -11.31
CA ALA A 201 -25.74 0.18 -12.49
C ALA A 201 -26.03 -1.16 -13.21
N GLY A 202 -25.52 -2.28 -12.71
CA GLY A 202 -25.72 -3.61 -13.30
C GLY A 202 -24.95 -3.87 -14.60
N ARG A 203 -23.96 -3.02 -14.95
CA ARG A 203 -23.14 -3.18 -16.16
C ARG A 203 -22.01 -4.18 -15.97
N ILE A 204 -21.59 -4.40 -14.72
CA ILE A 204 -20.56 -5.37 -14.29
C ILE A 204 -21.16 -6.27 -13.23
N ASP A 205 -20.82 -7.55 -13.26
CA ASP A 205 -21.37 -8.56 -12.37
C ASP A 205 -20.65 -8.62 -11.02
N LEU A 206 -19.32 -8.57 -11.04
CA LEU A 206 -18.45 -8.79 -9.90
C LEU A 206 -17.34 -7.74 -9.82
N PHE A 207 -16.89 -7.47 -8.59
CA PHE A 207 -15.70 -6.68 -8.34
C PHE A 207 -14.97 -7.19 -7.09
N PHE A 208 -13.67 -7.35 -7.19
CA PHE A 208 -12.81 -7.57 -6.03
C PHE A 208 -12.23 -6.24 -5.61
N ASP A 209 -12.51 -5.83 -4.37
CA ASP A 209 -11.88 -4.62 -3.85
C ASP A 209 -11.49 -4.80 -2.37
N SER A 210 -10.74 -3.84 -1.84
CA SER A 210 -10.45 -3.80 -0.41
C SER A 210 -11.75 -3.77 0.39
N VAL A 211 -11.72 -4.38 1.56
CA VAL A 211 -12.84 -4.33 2.50
C VAL A 211 -13.26 -2.88 2.78
N ALA A 212 -12.28 -1.96 2.93
CA ALA A 212 -12.53 -0.53 3.12
C ALA A 212 -13.39 0.10 2.02
N ALA A 213 -13.15 -0.23 0.77
CA ALA A 213 -13.86 0.36 -0.37
C ALA A 213 -15.17 -0.39 -0.69
N GLY A 214 -15.22 -1.70 -0.49
CA GLY A 214 -16.37 -2.54 -0.86
C GLY A 214 -17.47 -2.61 0.19
N LEU A 215 -17.12 -2.69 1.48
CA LEU A 215 -18.10 -2.90 2.55
C LEU A 215 -19.20 -1.82 2.65
N PRO A 216 -18.95 -0.53 2.47
CA PRO A 216 -20.01 0.47 2.53
C PRO A 216 -21.19 0.16 1.59
N TYR A 217 -20.92 -0.36 0.39
CA TYR A 217 -21.96 -0.74 -0.56
C TYR A 217 -22.68 -2.03 -0.16
N VAL A 218 -22.00 -2.94 0.50
CA VAL A 218 -22.59 -4.18 1.05
C VAL A 218 -23.49 -3.84 2.24
N GLN A 219 -23.02 -3.03 3.19
CA GLN A 219 -23.74 -2.63 4.40
C GLN A 219 -25.00 -1.80 4.07
N SER A 220 -24.92 -0.94 3.06
CA SER A 220 -26.09 -0.16 2.59
C SER A 220 -27.08 -0.98 1.75
N GLY A 221 -26.79 -2.26 1.45
CA GLY A 221 -27.61 -3.12 0.61
C GLY A 221 -27.66 -2.72 -0.86
N GLN A 222 -26.74 -1.87 -1.31
CA GLN A 222 -26.60 -1.46 -2.71
C GLN A 222 -25.91 -2.53 -3.55
N ALA A 223 -25.03 -3.33 -2.92
CA ALA A 223 -24.33 -4.45 -3.55
C ALA A 223 -24.38 -5.68 -2.62
N ARG A 224 -24.04 -6.85 -3.15
CA ARG A 224 -24.00 -8.11 -2.40
C ARG A 224 -22.56 -8.48 -2.04
N GLY A 225 -22.29 -8.72 -0.75
CA GLY A 225 -21.03 -9.34 -0.32
C GLY A 225 -21.06 -10.85 -0.61
N ILE A 226 -20.16 -11.33 -1.44
CA ILE A 226 -20.12 -12.75 -1.83
C ILE A 226 -19.18 -13.53 -0.92
N ALA A 227 -17.94 -13.09 -0.76
CA ALA A 227 -16.96 -13.67 0.16
C ALA A 227 -15.84 -12.69 0.46
N VAL A 228 -15.21 -12.81 1.63
CA VAL A 228 -13.95 -12.13 1.95
C VAL A 228 -12.76 -13.06 1.67
N LEU A 229 -11.63 -12.49 1.27
CA LEU A 229 -10.43 -13.24 0.93
C LEU A 229 -9.47 -13.41 2.11
N SER A 230 -9.74 -12.76 3.23
CA SER A 230 -8.99 -12.97 4.46
C SER A 230 -9.22 -14.35 5.05
N SER A 231 -8.29 -14.83 5.87
CA SER A 231 -8.39 -16.13 6.57
C SER A 231 -9.54 -16.20 7.59
N LYS A 232 -10.08 -15.03 7.97
CA LYS A 232 -11.20 -14.86 8.92
C LYS A 232 -12.24 -13.93 8.32
N ARG A 233 -13.50 -14.08 8.74
CA ARG A 233 -14.56 -13.13 8.37
C ARG A 233 -14.23 -11.73 8.88
N SER A 234 -14.66 -10.72 8.12
CA SER A 234 -14.56 -9.34 8.57
C SER A 234 -15.51 -9.08 9.74
N LEU A 235 -15.01 -8.42 10.79
CA LEU A 235 -15.86 -7.98 11.91
C LEU A 235 -16.95 -6.99 11.48
N LEU A 236 -16.71 -6.27 10.38
CA LEU A 236 -17.65 -5.31 9.82
C LEU A 236 -18.72 -5.94 8.91
N ALA A 237 -18.55 -7.22 8.52
CA ALA A 237 -19.50 -7.98 7.71
C ALA A 237 -19.46 -9.45 8.13
N PRO A 238 -19.90 -9.79 9.35
CA PRO A 238 -19.83 -11.14 9.89
C PRO A 238 -20.66 -12.16 9.10
N ASP A 239 -21.67 -11.69 8.36
CA ASP A 239 -22.51 -12.52 7.51
C ASP A 239 -21.86 -12.89 6.17
N VAL A 240 -20.78 -12.18 5.75
CA VAL A 240 -20.05 -12.50 4.53
C VAL A 240 -19.03 -13.59 4.84
N PRO A 241 -19.14 -14.78 4.21
CA PRO A 241 -18.22 -15.89 4.48
C PRO A 241 -16.81 -15.60 3.93
N THR A 242 -15.81 -16.32 4.42
CA THR A 242 -14.51 -16.40 3.76
C THR A 242 -14.60 -17.23 2.47
N MET A 243 -13.62 -17.07 1.57
CA MET A 243 -13.54 -17.93 0.36
C MET A 243 -13.52 -19.42 0.74
N ALA A 244 -12.79 -19.79 1.80
CA ALA A 244 -12.73 -21.17 2.27
C ALA A 244 -14.10 -21.69 2.77
N GLU A 245 -14.81 -20.90 3.58
CA GLU A 245 -16.17 -21.24 4.02
C GLU A 245 -17.18 -21.32 2.87
N ALA A 246 -16.97 -20.50 1.83
CA ALA A 246 -17.80 -20.49 0.63
C ALA A 246 -17.45 -21.60 -0.39
N GLY A 247 -16.51 -22.50 -0.06
CA GLY A 247 -16.18 -23.68 -0.86
C GLY A 247 -15.00 -23.52 -1.81
N LEU A 248 -14.21 -22.47 -1.69
CA LEU A 248 -12.99 -22.25 -2.47
C LEU A 248 -11.76 -22.08 -1.54
N PRO A 249 -11.29 -23.14 -0.88
CA PRO A 249 -10.10 -23.08 -0.05
C PRO A 249 -8.86 -22.80 -0.93
N GLY A 250 -7.85 -22.15 -0.34
CA GLY A 250 -6.59 -21.84 -1.04
C GLY A 250 -6.53 -20.44 -1.68
N LEU A 251 -7.61 -19.66 -1.58
CA LEU A 251 -7.60 -18.26 -1.96
C LEU A 251 -7.79 -17.36 -0.73
N ALA A 252 -6.71 -17.15 0.01
CA ALA A 252 -6.65 -16.18 1.08
C ALA A 252 -5.56 -15.16 0.74
N VAL A 253 -5.93 -13.88 0.67
CA VAL A 253 -5.02 -12.77 0.33
C VAL A 253 -5.25 -11.64 1.31
N ASP A 254 -4.28 -11.41 2.16
CA ASP A 254 -4.17 -10.19 2.95
C ASP A 254 -3.23 -9.23 2.23
N SER A 255 -3.59 -7.97 2.19
CA SER A 255 -2.77 -6.91 1.62
C SER A 255 -2.30 -5.95 2.71
N TRP A 256 -1.29 -5.19 2.37
CA TRP A 256 -0.74 -4.17 3.27
C TRP A 256 -0.40 -2.89 2.50
N LEU A 257 -0.36 -1.78 3.24
CA LEU A 257 0.12 -0.49 2.76
C LEU A 257 1.15 0.07 3.72
N GLY A 258 2.13 0.75 3.15
CA GLY A 258 3.19 1.44 3.87
C GLY A 258 3.56 2.75 3.21
N ILE A 259 4.38 3.52 3.89
CA ILE A 259 5.01 4.73 3.37
C ILE A 259 6.47 4.42 3.05
N PHE A 260 6.88 4.87 1.88
CA PHE A 260 8.22 4.68 1.34
C PHE A 260 8.80 6.04 0.94
N ALA A 261 10.12 6.15 1.03
CA ALA A 261 10.87 7.29 0.49
C ALA A 261 11.91 6.78 -0.53
N PRO A 262 12.44 7.63 -1.43
CA PRO A 262 13.58 7.26 -2.27
C PRO A 262 14.76 6.74 -1.45
N ALA A 263 15.46 5.71 -1.94
CA ALA A 263 16.47 4.96 -1.17
C ALA A 263 17.63 5.81 -0.60
N LYS A 264 17.94 6.95 -1.26
CA LYS A 264 19.03 7.85 -0.84
C LYS A 264 18.58 8.94 0.14
N THR A 265 17.36 8.85 0.67
CA THR A 265 16.86 9.81 1.67
C THR A 265 17.74 9.75 2.93
N PRO A 266 18.19 10.92 3.47
CA PRO A 266 19.11 10.96 4.61
C PRO A 266 18.57 10.18 5.82
N PRO A 267 19.43 9.41 6.51
CA PRO A 267 19.01 8.58 7.64
C PRO A 267 18.27 9.32 8.75
N GLU A 268 18.64 10.58 9.03
CA GLU A 268 17.99 11.43 10.01
C GLU A 268 16.57 11.82 9.59
N VAL A 269 16.34 12.05 8.31
CA VAL A 269 15.00 12.31 7.75
C VAL A 269 14.14 11.03 7.82
N VAL A 270 14.71 9.88 7.48
CA VAL A 270 14.05 8.56 7.62
C VAL A 270 13.67 8.31 9.07
N ALA A 271 14.58 8.53 10.01
CA ALA A 271 14.31 8.35 11.44
C ALA A 271 13.21 9.28 11.95
N ARG A 272 13.22 10.55 11.51
CA ARG A 272 12.17 11.52 11.84
C ARG A 272 10.81 11.09 11.30
N LEU A 273 10.70 10.71 10.03
CA LEU A 273 9.47 10.22 9.40
C LEU A 273 8.93 8.97 10.10
N ARG A 274 9.81 8.01 10.42
CA ARG A 274 9.46 6.79 11.19
C ARG A 274 8.84 7.15 12.54
N GLY A 275 9.45 8.10 13.26
CA GLY A 275 8.94 8.58 14.55
C GLY A 275 7.58 9.28 14.43
N ASP A 276 7.42 10.16 13.45
CA ASP A 276 6.18 10.93 13.26
C ASP A 276 5.02 10.04 12.81
N ILE A 277 5.26 9.10 11.88
CA ILE A 277 4.23 8.16 11.43
C ILE A 277 3.80 7.24 12.59
N ARG A 278 4.75 6.62 13.30
CA ARG A 278 4.41 5.75 14.43
C ARG A 278 3.61 6.46 15.51
N ALA A 279 3.90 7.73 15.75
CA ALA A 279 3.20 8.50 16.77
C ALA A 279 1.74 8.82 16.40
N VAL A 280 1.37 8.84 15.11
CA VAL A 280 -0.03 9.09 14.67
C VAL A 280 -0.83 7.82 14.43
N LEU A 281 -0.20 6.64 14.33
CA LEU A 281 -0.91 5.37 14.08
C LEU A 281 -1.99 5.06 15.13
N PRO A 282 -1.78 5.27 16.45
CA PRO A 282 -2.83 5.04 17.46
C PRO A 282 -4.10 5.85 17.20
N ASP A 283 -3.97 7.11 16.74
CA ASP A 283 -5.10 7.99 16.46
C ASP A 283 -5.88 7.56 15.20
N LEU A 284 -5.24 6.79 14.32
CA LEU A 284 -5.84 6.26 13.11
C LEU A 284 -6.50 4.89 13.29
N LYS A 285 -6.23 4.20 14.41
CA LYS A 285 -6.69 2.83 14.65
C LYS A 285 -8.19 2.66 14.42
N GLU A 286 -9.01 3.47 15.06
CA GLU A 286 -10.47 3.38 14.93
C GLU A 286 -10.95 3.61 13.49
N ARG A 287 -10.31 4.54 12.76
CA ARG A 287 -10.63 4.80 11.34
C ARG A 287 -10.26 3.61 10.45
N PHE A 288 -9.12 2.99 10.71
CA PHE A 288 -8.67 1.82 9.97
C PHE A 288 -9.56 0.61 10.23
N GLU A 289 -9.94 0.37 11.48
CA GLU A 289 -10.86 -0.71 11.86
C GLU A 289 -12.27 -0.50 11.27
N LYS A 290 -12.79 0.72 11.29
CA LYS A 290 -14.04 1.08 10.61
C LYS A 290 -13.97 0.89 9.08
N GLY A 291 -12.78 1.02 8.51
CA GLY A 291 -12.51 0.70 7.11
C GLY A 291 -12.29 -0.79 6.82
N GLY A 292 -12.42 -1.67 7.82
CA GLY A 292 -12.26 -3.12 7.64
C GLY A 292 -10.83 -3.61 7.50
N GLY A 293 -9.88 -2.84 7.98
CA GLY A 293 -8.48 -3.24 8.11
C GLY A 293 -7.99 -2.99 9.54
N GLU A 294 -6.69 -3.07 9.73
CA GLU A 294 -6.05 -2.88 11.02
C GLU A 294 -4.75 -2.06 10.89
N VAL A 295 -4.32 -1.46 11.99
CA VAL A 295 -2.98 -0.88 12.06
C VAL A 295 -1.95 -1.99 11.90
N PHE A 296 -0.99 -1.77 11.01
CA PHE A 296 0.09 -2.69 10.77
C PHE A 296 1.43 -1.98 11.04
N ASP A 297 1.87 -1.99 12.29
CA ASP A 297 3.14 -1.40 12.71
C ASP A 297 4.16 -2.50 12.99
N LEU A 298 5.24 -2.53 12.21
CA LEU A 298 6.38 -3.40 12.44
C LEU A 298 7.55 -2.59 13.04
N PRO A 299 8.39 -3.24 13.89
CA PRO A 299 9.66 -2.66 14.30
C PRO A 299 10.51 -2.23 13.11
N ASN A 300 11.22 -1.12 13.23
CA ASN A 300 12.00 -0.53 12.13
C ASN A 300 13.02 -1.49 11.51
N ASP A 301 13.63 -2.36 12.34
CA ASP A 301 14.60 -3.39 11.94
C ASP A 301 13.97 -4.57 11.20
N LYS A 302 12.63 -4.65 11.12
CA LYS A 302 11.89 -5.70 10.41
C LYS A 302 11.31 -5.25 9.07
N LEU A 303 11.29 -3.94 8.81
CA LEU A 303 10.58 -3.38 7.65
C LEU A 303 11.17 -3.87 6.32
N GLU A 304 12.49 -3.75 6.15
CA GLU A 304 13.16 -4.15 4.92
C GLU A 304 13.05 -5.66 4.67
N ALA A 305 13.25 -6.47 5.72
CA ALA A 305 13.14 -7.92 5.63
C ALA A 305 11.71 -8.37 5.29
N PHE A 306 10.69 -7.71 5.86
CA PHE A 306 9.30 -7.99 5.52
C PHE A 306 8.99 -7.67 4.05
N VAL A 307 9.37 -6.47 3.57
CA VAL A 307 9.12 -6.06 2.17
C VAL A 307 9.85 -7.00 1.20
N ALA A 308 11.09 -7.40 1.52
CA ALA A 308 11.84 -8.35 0.70
C ALA A 308 11.17 -9.73 0.67
N SER A 309 10.69 -10.25 1.80
CA SER A 309 10.00 -11.54 1.84
C SER A 309 8.68 -11.52 1.07
N GLU A 310 7.90 -10.44 1.17
CA GLU A 310 6.68 -10.26 0.38
C GLU A 310 7.00 -10.21 -1.13
N TYR A 311 8.03 -9.45 -1.49
CA TYR A 311 8.51 -9.40 -2.88
C TYR A 311 8.87 -10.79 -3.42
N GLU A 312 9.66 -11.57 -2.70
CA GLU A 312 10.08 -12.91 -3.12
C GLU A 312 8.91 -13.88 -3.23
N ASN A 313 8.07 -13.94 -2.20
CA ASN A 313 6.93 -14.84 -2.14
C ASN A 313 5.92 -14.58 -3.28
N TRP A 314 5.53 -13.31 -3.46
CA TRP A 314 4.57 -12.96 -4.48
C TRP A 314 5.13 -13.03 -5.90
N THR A 315 6.40 -12.69 -6.09
CA THR A 315 7.06 -12.82 -7.38
C THR A 315 7.15 -14.29 -7.81
N ALA A 316 7.46 -15.19 -6.89
CA ALA A 316 7.48 -16.63 -7.15
C ALA A 316 6.08 -17.14 -7.51
N LEU A 317 5.06 -16.78 -6.73
CA LEU A 317 3.68 -17.20 -6.96
C LEU A 317 3.15 -16.70 -8.32
N ILE A 318 3.36 -15.42 -8.66
CA ILE A 318 2.87 -14.85 -9.93
C ILE A 318 3.54 -15.52 -11.13
N ARG A 319 4.83 -15.83 -11.04
CA ARG A 319 5.55 -16.58 -12.09
C ARG A 319 5.03 -18.00 -12.24
N GLU A 320 4.75 -18.68 -11.14
CA GLU A 320 4.14 -20.04 -11.17
C GLU A 320 2.74 -20.00 -11.78
N VAL A 321 1.95 -18.98 -11.45
CA VAL A 321 0.61 -18.75 -12.03
C VAL A 321 0.70 -18.38 -13.51
N GLY A 322 1.83 -17.84 -13.98
CA GLY A 322 2.06 -17.52 -15.39
C GLY A 322 1.36 -16.25 -15.87
N ILE A 323 0.97 -15.35 -14.98
CA ILE A 323 0.38 -14.04 -15.33
C ILE A 323 1.47 -13.09 -15.77
N LYS A 324 1.31 -12.49 -16.98
CA LYS A 324 2.16 -11.42 -17.52
C LYS A 324 1.28 -10.34 -18.11
N LEU A 325 1.79 -9.10 -18.13
CA LEU A 325 1.07 -7.92 -18.63
C LEU A 325 1.72 -7.28 -19.87
N ASP A 326 2.82 -7.85 -20.36
CA ASP A 326 3.55 -7.46 -21.59
C ASP A 326 3.92 -8.66 -22.44
#